data_03e39ec2c5f622440a8a6a0ad94f35d9
#
_entry.id   03e39ec2c5f622440a8a6a0ad94f35d9
#
_cell.length_a   1.000
_cell.length_b   1.000
_cell.length_c   1.000
_cell.angle_alpha   90.00
_cell.angle_beta   90.00
_cell.angle_gamma   90.00
#
_symmetry.space_group_name_H-M   'P 1'
#
loop_
_entity.id
_entity.type
_entity.pdbx_description
1 polymer ?
#
loop_
_entity_poly.entity_id
_entity_poly.type
_entity_poly.pdbx_seq_one_letter_code
_entity_poly.pdbx_strand_id
1 'polypeptide(L)'
;MHRFDATTERIAELCFDYAAERLRLDPVPLDGPTTPEALQAAAGETITPAGLGADAAMALFRDVLAPACLSNDSERYLAFIPAAPTKAAQLFDVVVSSSGICGSAWLEGAGARSE
;
A
#
# COMPACT_ATOMS: atom_id res chain seq x y z
N MET A 1 3.41 -17.87 15.35
CA MET A 1 3.19 -17.47 13.97
C MET A 1 3.15 -15.95 13.79
N HIS A 2 2.79 -15.14 14.77
CA HIS A 2 2.70 -13.68 14.66
C HIS A 2 3.58 -13.01 15.70
N ARG A 3 4.89 -13.15 15.55
CA ARG A 3 5.86 -12.46 16.41
C ARG A 3 6.43 -11.27 15.64
N PHE A 4 6.58 -10.16 16.33
CA PHE A 4 7.34 -9.03 15.83
C PHE A 4 8.82 -9.36 16.08
N ASP A 5 9.55 -9.66 15.04
CA ASP A 5 10.96 -10.03 15.06
C ASP A 5 11.77 -9.10 14.13
N ALA A 6 13.07 -9.33 14.02
CA ALA A 6 13.94 -8.49 13.19
C ALA A 6 13.52 -8.44 11.71
N THR A 7 12.92 -9.52 11.18
CA THR A 7 12.38 -9.52 9.82
C THR A 7 11.16 -8.60 9.71
N THR A 8 10.27 -8.67 10.69
CA THR A 8 9.07 -7.80 10.75
C THR A 8 9.47 -6.34 10.95
N GLU A 9 10.51 -6.08 11.77
CA GLU A 9 11.06 -4.74 11.99
C GLU A 9 11.60 -4.16 10.67
N ARG A 10 12.36 -4.95 9.91
CA ARG A 10 12.84 -4.53 8.58
C ARG A 10 11.70 -4.23 7.61
N ILE A 11 10.64 -5.03 7.61
CA ILE A 11 9.44 -4.78 6.80
C ILE A 11 8.78 -3.46 7.20
N ALA A 12 8.65 -3.20 8.51
CA ALA A 12 8.06 -1.96 8.99
C ALA A 12 8.85 -0.72 8.55
N GLU A 13 10.19 -0.75 8.66
CA GLU A 13 11.06 0.31 8.15
C GLU A 13 10.80 0.59 6.67
N LEU A 14 10.87 -0.44 5.83
CA LEU A 14 10.65 -0.30 4.38
C LEU A 14 9.26 0.27 4.05
N CYS A 15 8.22 -0.17 4.75
CA CYS A 15 6.86 0.31 4.54
C CYS A 15 6.70 1.77 4.94
N PHE A 16 7.25 2.17 6.09
CA PHE A 16 7.15 3.56 6.54
C PHE A 16 8.00 4.51 5.71
N ASP A 17 9.19 4.10 5.28
CA ASP A 17 10.03 4.88 4.37
C ASP A 17 9.31 5.12 3.04
N TYR A 18 8.78 4.07 2.43
CA TYR A 18 7.98 4.18 1.21
C TYR A 18 6.78 5.10 1.40
N ALA A 19 6.00 4.92 2.47
CA ALA A 19 4.83 5.74 2.73
C ALA A 19 5.22 7.22 2.92
N ALA A 20 6.29 7.48 3.65
CA ALA A 20 6.78 8.84 3.87
C ALA A 20 7.26 9.50 2.57
N GLU A 21 7.94 8.78 1.69
CA GLU A 21 8.35 9.26 0.37
C GLU A 21 7.12 9.54 -0.50
N ARG A 22 6.19 8.59 -0.58
CA ARG A 22 4.97 8.70 -1.40
C ARG A 22 4.10 9.89 -0.98
N LEU A 23 3.92 10.11 0.33
CA LEU A 23 3.13 11.21 0.87
C LEU A 23 3.75 12.60 0.64
N ARG A 24 5.06 12.68 0.36
CA ARG A 24 5.76 13.94 0.05
C ARG A 24 5.72 14.31 -1.42
N LEU A 25 5.24 13.43 -2.29
CA LEU A 25 5.20 13.73 -3.73
C LEU A 25 4.32 14.95 -4.02
N ASP A 26 4.86 15.89 -4.79
CA ASP A 26 4.16 17.08 -5.26
C ASP A 26 4.85 17.57 -6.56
N PRO A 27 4.19 17.48 -7.72
CA PRO A 27 2.88 16.85 -7.93
C PRO A 27 2.92 15.34 -7.81
N VAL A 28 1.78 14.75 -7.44
CA VAL A 28 1.61 13.30 -7.46
C VAL A 28 1.52 12.82 -8.91
N PRO A 29 2.35 11.85 -9.35
CA PRO A 29 2.27 11.31 -10.70
C PRO A 29 0.92 10.62 -10.93
N LEU A 30 0.42 10.64 -12.18
CA LEU A 30 -0.78 9.89 -12.50
C LEU A 30 -0.50 8.40 -12.56
N ASP A 31 0.70 8.04 -13.05
CA ASP A 31 1.06 6.68 -13.39
C ASP A 31 0.05 6.04 -14.35
N GLY A 32 0.06 4.75 -14.53
CA GLY A 32 -0.94 4.13 -15.39
C GLY A 32 -0.66 2.69 -15.74
N PRO A 33 -1.71 1.99 -16.20
CA PRO A 33 -1.60 0.59 -16.52
C PRO A 33 -0.62 0.36 -17.69
N THR A 34 0.10 -0.73 -17.57
CA THR A 34 0.86 -1.35 -18.66
C THR A 34 0.12 -2.58 -19.19
N THR A 35 0.65 -3.25 -20.22
CA THR A 35 0.04 -4.49 -20.66
C THR A 35 0.29 -5.61 -19.65
N PRO A 36 -0.63 -6.59 -19.52
CA PRO A 36 -0.44 -7.73 -18.63
C PRO A 36 0.88 -8.46 -18.90
N GLU A 37 1.24 -8.63 -20.17
CA GLU A 37 2.46 -9.32 -20.59
C GLU A 37 3.71 -8.56 -20.18
N ALA A 38 3.71 -7.24 -20.35
CA ALA A 38 4.83 -6.39 -19.93
C ALA A 38 4.97 -6.37 -18.41
N LEU A 39 3.85 -6.29 -17.69
CA LEU A 39 3.84 -6.33 -16.22
C LEU A 39 4.36 -7.68 -15.70
N GLN A 40 3.88 -8.78 -16.28
CA GLN A 40 4.32 -10.11 -15.91
C GLN A 40 5.81 -10.33 -16.18
N ALA A 41 6.31 -9.85 -17.33
CA ALA A 41 7.73 -9.91 -17.65
C ALA A 41 8.59 -9.09 -16.69
N ALA A 42 8.13 -7.90 -16.30
CA ALA A 42 8.84 -7.04 -15.36
C ALA A 42 8.78 -7.57 -13.91
N ALA A 43 7.66 -8.14 -13.49
CA ALA A 43 7.51 -8.71 -12.17
C ALA A 43 8.27 -10.02 -11.98
N GLY A 44 8.41 -10.81 -13.05
CA GLY A 44 9.05 -12.12 -12.99
C GLY A 44 8.28 -13.12 -12.14
N GLU A 45 8.98 -14.13 -11.61
CA GLU A 45 8.40 -15.12 -10.72
C GLU A 45 8.36 -14.59 -9.29
N THR A 46 7.17 -14.27 -8.78
CA THR A 46 6.98 -13.65 -7.47
C THR A 46 6.59 -14.64 -6.37
N ILE A 47 6.05 -15.82 -6.76
CA ILE A 47 5.62 -16.86 -5.82
C ILE A 47 6.62 -18.01 -5.90
N THR A 48 7.48 -18.09 -4.92
CA THR A 48 8.50 -19.14 -4.82
C THR A 48 8.46 -19.82 -3.45
N PRO A 49 8.94 -21.06 -3.31
CA PRO A 49 8.98 -21.73 -2.00
C PRO A 49 9.80 -20.97 -0.94
N ALA A 50 10.80 -20.20 -1.35
CA ALA A 50 11.64 -19.42 -0.46
C ALA A 50 11.06 -18.02 -0.15
N GLY A 51 10.09 -17.55 -0.95
CA GLY A 51 9.64 -16.16 -0.95
C GLY A 51 10.66 -15.21 -1.58
N LEU A 52 10.32 -13.92 -1.68
CA LEU A 52 11.21 -12.89 -2.22
C LEU A 52 12.09 -12.24 -1.14
N GLY A 53 11.62 -12.25 0.11
CA GLY A 53 12.18 -11.42 1.17
C GLY A 53 11.70 -9.95 1.11
N ALA A 54 11.87 -9.23 2.21
CA ALA A 54 11.29 -7.91 2.40
C ALA A 54 11.80 -6.87 1.39
N ASP A 55 13.11 -6.77 1.23
CA ASP A 55 13.72 -5.76 0.37
C ASP A 55 13.36 -5.97 -1.11
N ALA A 56 13.41 -7.20 -1.61
CA ALA A 56 13.05 -7.50 -2.99
C ALA A 56 11.54 -7.33 -3.25
N ALA A 57 10.69 -7.71 -2.29
CA ALA A 57 9.25 -7.50 -2.40
C ALA A 57 8.89 -6.02 -2.42
N MET A 58 9.53 -5.19 -1.57
CA MET A 58 9.33 -3.74 -1.57
C MET A 58 9.86 -3.09 -2.85
N ALA A 59 11.02 -3.50 -3.35
CA ALA A 59 11.55 -3.01 -4.62
C ALA A 59 10.61 -3.35 -5.78
N LEU A 60 10.12 -4.57 -5.86
CA LEU A 60 9.14 -4.98 -6.87
C LEU A 60 7.86 -4.13 -6.80
N PHE A 61 7.34 -3.91 -5.59
CA PHE A 61 6.16 -3.07 -5.41
C PHE A 61 6.42 -1.63 -5.88
N ARG A 62 7.48 -1.01 -5.38
CA ARG A 62 7.80 0.40 -5.66
C ARG A 62 8.13 0.66 -7.13
N ASP A 63 8.93 -0.22 -7.74
CA ASP A 63 9.53 0.04 -9.05
C ASP A 63 8.72 -0.55 -10.21
N VAL A 64 7.83 -1.51 -9.94
CA VAL A 64 7.06 -2.22 -10.98
C VAL A 64 5.56 -2.11 -10.75
N LEU A 65 5.07 -2.49 -9.56
CA LEU A 65 3.62 -2.62 -9.36
C LEU A 65 2.93 -1.28 -9.12
N ALA A 66 3.49 -0.43 -8.27
CA ALA A 66 2.87 0.87 -7.97
C ALA A 66 2.79 1.78 -9.20
N PRO A 67 3.84 1.93 -10.04
CA PRO A 67 3.75 2.72 -11.27
C PRO A 67 2.81 2.15 -12.33
N ALA A 68 2.44 0.88 -12.25
CA ALA A 68 1.47 0.25 -13.12
C ALA A 68 0.01 0.49 -12.72
N CYS A 69 -0.22 1.18 -11.60
CA CYS A 69 -1.54 1.54 -11.08
C CYS A 69 -1.80 3.02 -11.27
N LEU A 70 -3.04 3.40 -11.62
CA LEU A 70 -3.44 4.80 -11.62
C LEU A 70 -3.48 5.36 -10.20
N SER A 71 -2.84 6.50 -10.00
CA SER A 71 -2.84 7.22 -8.73
C SER A 71 -4.06 8.12 -8.62
N ASN A 72 -5.06 7.72 -7.85
CA ASN A 72 -6.31 8.47 -7.69
C ASN A 72 -6.19 9.77 -6.89
N ASP A 73 -5.07 9.98 -6.22
CA ASP A 73 -4.70 11.22 -5.53
C ASP A 73 -3.91 12.20 -6.44
N SER A 74 -3.67 11.84 -7.70
CA SER A 74 -3.08 12.74 -8.68
C SER A 74 -4.10 13.78 -9.15
N GLU A 75 -3.68 15.06 -9.24
CA GLU A 75 -4.49 16.14 -9.82
C GLU A 75 -4.90 15.86 -11.29
N ARG A 76 -4.24 14.95 -11.95
CA ARG A 76 -4.53 14.52 -13.33
C ARG A 76 -5.52 13.38 -13.42
N TYR A 77 -5.96 12.82 -12.27
CA TYR A 77 -6.93 11.74 -12.23
C TYR A 77 -8.36 12.31 -12.34
N LEU A 78 -8.93 12.27 -13.53
CA LEU A 78 -10.23 12.85 -13.85
C LEU A 78 -11.32 11.78 -14.08
N ALA A 79 -11.10 10.56 -13.64
CA ALA A 79 -12.03 9.45 -13.81
C ALA A 79 -12.70 9.08 -12.47
N PHE A 80 -13.95 8.62 -12.55
CA PHE A 80 -14.76 8.21 -11.40
C PHE A 80 -15.09 9.35 -10.40
N ILE A 81 -15.66 9.03 -9.25
CA ILE A 81 -16.02 9.99 -8.20
C ILE A 81 -15.41 9.59 -6.82
N PRO A 82 -14.20 9.03 -6.70
CA PRO A 82 -13.58 8.90 -5.39
C PRO A 82 -13.01 10.25 -4.97
N ALA A 83 -13.29 10.68 -3.74
CA ALA A 83 -12.52 11.74 -3.13
C ALA A 83 -11.16 11.17 -2.72
N ALA A 84 -10.07 11.84 -3.08
CA ALA A 84 -8.76 11.49 -2.56
C ALA A 84 -8.74 11.70 -1.04
N PRO A 85 -8.30 10.72 -0.23
CA PRO A 85 -8.20 10.89 1.21
C PRO A 85 -7.14 11.94 1.54
N THR A 86 -7.30 12.64 2.66
CA THR A 86 -6.24 13.51 3.16
C THR A 86 -5.01 12.66 3.57
N LYS A 87 -3.83 13.26 3.49
CA LYS A 87 -2.59 12.58 3.93
C LYS A 87 -2.66 12.16 5.41
N ALA A 88 -3.35 12.94 6.24
CA ALA A 88 -3.59 12.59 7.65
C ALA A 88 -4.50 11.35 7.79
N ALA A 89 -5.55 11.22 6.99
CA ALA A 89 -6.42 10.05 7.00
C ALA A 89 -5.64 8.79 6.59
N GLN A 90 -4.85 8.86 5.52
CA GLN A 90 -4.01 7.74 5.07
C GLN A 90 -3.03 7.26 6.15
N LEU A 91 -2.43 8.19 6.90
CA LEU A 91 -1.57 7.83 8.03
C LEU A 91 -2.36 7.19 9.18
N PHE A 92 -3.58 7.67 9.43
CA PHE A 92 -4.42 7.11 10.48
C PHE A 92 -4.93 5.70 10.14
N ASP A 93 -5.11 5.38 8.86
CA ASP A 93 -5.45 4.03 8.40
C ASP A 93 -4.42 2.98 8.84
N VAL A 94 -3.14 3.36 8.91
CA VAL A 94 -2.08 2.49 9.44
C VAL A 94 -2.33 2.17 10.93
N VAL A 95 -2.77 3.15 11.70
CA VAL A 95 -3.10 2.98 13.13
C VAL A 95 -4.28 2.04 13.28
N VAL A 96 -5.35 2.25 12.50
CA VAL A 96 -6.55 1.41 12.52
C VAL A 96 -6.20 -0.02 12.12
N SER A 97 -5.47 -0.20 11.03
CA SER A 97 -5.07 -1.52 10.54
C SER A 97 -4.19 -2.26 11.55
N SER A 98 -3.25 -1.57 12.19
CA SER A 98 -2.37 -2.18 13.19
C SER A 98 -3.08 -2.54 14.49
N SER A 99 -4.22 -1.90 14.77
CA SER A 99 -5.05 -2.19 15.95
C SER A 99 -5.94 -3.42 15.78
N GLY A 100 -6.04 -3.97 14.56
CA GLY A 100 -6.86 -5.16 14.28
C GLY A 100 -8.36 -4.94 14.55
N ILE A 101 -8.85 -3.71 14.39
CA ILE A 101 -10.24 -3.36 14.65
C ILE A 101 -11.12 -3.94 13.56
N CYS A 102 -12.16 -4.67 13.97
CA CYS A 102 -13.24 -5.11 13.09
C CYS A 102 -14.44 -4.16 13.22
N GLY A 103 -14.89 -3.59 12.10
CA GLY A 103 -16.01 -2.65 12.08
C GLY A 103 -17.35 -3.26 11.71
N SER A 104 -17.43 -4.58 11.47
CA SER A 104 -18.58 -5.21 10.83
C SER A 104 -19.80 -5.41 11.75
N ALA A 105 -19.63 -5.41 13.07
CA ALA A 105 -20.72 -5.61 14.01
C ALA A 105 -20.54 -4.91 15.35
N TRP A 106 -21.63 -4.46 15.96
CA TRP A 106 -21.65 -3.84 17.29
C TRP A 106 -21.07 -4.73 18.41
N LEU A 107 -21.21 -6.04 18.27
CA LEU A 107 -20.67 -7.02 19.22
C LEU A 107 -19.15 -7.06 19.23
N GLU A 108 -18.51 -6.57 18.17
CA GLU A 108 -17.05 -6.55 18.00
C GLU A 108 -16.40 -5.25 18.53
N GLY A 109 -17.21 -4.33 19.03
CA GLY A 109 -16.76 -3.12 19.67
C GLY A 109 -17.14 -1.82 18.97
N ALA A 110 -16.42 -0.75 19.27
CA ALA A 110 -16.73 0.60 18.80
C ALA A 110 -16.43 0.82 17.31
N GLY A 111 -15.84 -0.13 16.61
CA GLY A 111 -15.50 -0.03 15.20
C GLY A 111 -16.71 0.30 14.32
N ALA A 112 -17.88 -0.27 14.62
CA ALA A 112 -19.13 0.01 13.90
C ALA A 112 -19.67 1.45 14.09
N ARG A 113 -19.07 2.24 15.00
CA ARG A 113 -19.42 3.66 15.19
C ARG A 113 -18.57 4.60 14.36
N SER A 114 -17.48 4.12 13.82
CA SER A 114 -16.54 4.94 13.05
C SER A 114 -16.89 5.02 11.55
N GLU A 115 -17.90 4.28 11.14
CA GLU A 115 -18.51 4.35 9.81
C GLU A 115 -19.69 5.33 9.82
#